data_8739072ae4ec15ef63f98a62002c87c5
#
_entry.id   8739072ae4ec15ef63f98a62002c87c5
#
_cell.length_a   1.000
_cell.length_b   1.000
_cell.length_c   1.000
_cell.angle_alpha   90.00
_cell.angle_beta   90.00
_cell.angle_gamma   90.00
#
_symmetry.space_group_name_H-M   'P 1'
#
loop_
_entity.id
_entity.type
_entity.pdbx_description
1 polymer ?
#
loop_
_entity_poly.entity_id
_entity_poly.type
_entity_poly.pdbx_seq_one_letter_code
_entity_poly.pdbx_strand_id
1 'polypeptide(L)'
;MARSLRPIDVYGITTRNLEVLRSQDVTPGMRRVTLGGDQLAAHVAPNGMPVAAFRSEGFDDEFKLFLKHPDADEAAIPEQADGVIYWPREDPHLLFRTYTVRRWDPVAGELDIDFVNHGVGPATTWANRAQPGDRIQIAGPKASAPHPVGADWTLVAGDETALPAIGRWLEDWPDGARGQVFIEVAEAEHRQDLPAPDGVEITWLSRDGAEPGTTTLLHDAVTSAPWWDGVVFAWVAGEALSLTPIRRWLRQEKGLPREQVEVTGYWRRQEVVLAGDDGIQDLDASENVAETLHELEEVLPGVAIRVAATIGLPPALGSGTRTAAELAAATGADPTGVGKLLRYLDAIGVVEESDDGYRLTTMGALLEEEGRAERLSLDGLTGRSELAGWLTLLAAVRTGAGDAERWFGATLRDRIDADEALAREKVDREADMATYVAGAVAGELALTGSVAVVGPAAGAFAAEITRADKEARATVVAAPSEIEHMRALHPATDRVEYAPGSPLGPHATGERDAVLLTGGLETYPDADAAH
;
A
#
# COMPACT_ATOMS: atom_id res chain seq x y z
N MET A 1 -9.63 2.35 9.27
CA MET A 1 -8.82 1.10 9.36
C MET A 1 -8.22 0.98 10.73
N ALA A 2 -8.18 -0.22 11.31
CA ALA A 2 -7.40 -0.45 12.50
C ALA A 2 -5.93 -0.08 12.19
N ARG A 3 -5.27 0.66 13.08
CA ARG A 3 -3.85 1.00 12.91
C ARG A 3 -3.04 -0.28 13.03
N SER A 4 -1.98 -0.44 12.23
CA SER A 4 -0.99 -1.48 12.46
C SER A 4 -0.40 -1.34 13.88
N LEU A 5 0.05 -2.44 14.48
CA LEU A 5 0.87 -2.38 15.70
C LEU A 5 2.21 -1.65 15.47
N ARG A 6 2.53 -1.31 14.23
CA ARG A 6 3.68 -0.50 13.85
C ARG A 6 3.23 0.92 13.53
N PRO A 7 3.48 1.90 14.39
CA PRO A 7 3.19 3.29 14.08
C PRO A 7 4.09 3.77 12.93
N ILE A 8 3.49 4.38 11.90
CA ILE A 8 4.22 4.90 10.73
C ILE A 8 4.63 6.34 11.02
N ASP A 9 5.92 6.65 10.83
CA ASP A 9 6.45 8.01 10.74
C ASP A 9 6.58 8.36 9.24
N VAL A 10 5.82 9.35 8.78
CA VAL A 10 5.79 9.78 7.38
C VAL A 10 6.60 11.06 7.21
N TYR A 11 7.42 11.12 6.19
CA TYR A 11 8.22 12.28 5.84
C TYR A 11 8.26 12.52 4.33
N GLY A 12 8.67 13.71 3.93
CA GLY A 12 8.71 14.08 2.52
C GLY A 12 9.60 13.15 1.69
N ILE A 13 9.09 12.72 0.55
CA ILE A 13 9.89 11.90 -0.37
C ILE A 13 10.97 12.75 -1.03
N THR A 14 12.20 12.26 -1.04
CA THR A 14 13.36 12.96 -1.58
C THR A 14 14.10 12.13 -2.61
N THR A 15 14.69 12.79 -3.60
CA THR A 15 15.56 12.15 -4.60
C THR A 15 17.03 12.39 -4.28
N ARG A 16 17.88 11.40 -4.60
CA ARG A 16 19.33 11.46 -4.36
C ARG A 16 20.08 10.76 -5.47
N ASN A 17 21.14 11.37 -5.95
CA ASN A 17 22.08 10.76 -6.86
C ASN A 17 23.29 10.27 -6.05
N LEU A 18 23.41 8.97 -5.89
CA LEU A 18 24.41 8.33 -5.05
C LEU A 18 25.48 7.63 -5.88
N GLU A 19 26.61 7.38 -5.27
CA GLU A 19 27.75 6.71 -5.87
C GLU A 19 27.90 5.30 -5.29
N VAL A 20 28.22 4.33 -6.13
CA VAL A 20 28.60 2.99 -5.70
C VAL A 20 29.97 3.07 -5.04
N LEU A 21 30.05 2.72 -3.75
CA LEU A 21 31.31 2.67 -3.01
C LEU A 21 31.98 1.29 -3.14
N ARG A 22 31.17 0.23 -3.12
CA ARG A 22 31.62 -1.16 -3.27
C ARG A 22 30.45 -2.06 -3.63
N SER A 23 30.79 -3.21 -4.18
CA SER A 23 29.83 -4.31 -4.40
C SER A 23 30.48 -5.65 -4.04
N GLN A 24 29.71 -6.58 -3.49
CA GLN A 24 30.18 -7.90 -3.09
C GLN A 24 29.06 -8.92 -3.10
N ASP A 25 29.39 -10.17 -3.33
CA ASP A 25 28.44 -11.26 -3.18
C ASP A 25 28.33 -11.64 -1.70
N VAL A 26 27.12 -11.63 -1.16
CA VAL A 26 26.83 -12.06 0.22
C VAL A 26 26.64 -13.57 0.25
N THR A 27 25.94 -14.10 -0.75
CA THR A 27 25.80 -15.52 -1.04
C THR A 27 25.77 -15.69 -2.57
N PRO A 28 25.79 -16.91 -3.12
CA PRO A 28 25.63 -17.10 -4.57
C PRO A 28 24.33 -16.49 -5.12
N GLY A 29 23.28 -16.43 -4.29
CA GLY A 29 21.97 -15.86 -4.65
C GLY A 29 21.75 -14.39 -4.26
N MET A 30 22.73 -13.73 -3.64
CA MET A 30 22.54 -12.37 -3.12
C MET A 30 23.78 -11.52 -3.27
N ARG A 31 23.64 -10.38 -3.96
CA ARG A 31 24.69 -9.39 -4.14
C ARG A 31 24.35 -8.10 -3.39
N ARG A 32 25.30 -7.60 -2.61
CA ARG A 32 25.21 -6.32 -1.90
C ARG A 32 25.93 -5.24 -2.66
N VAL A 33 25.25 -4.10 -2.84
CA VAL A 33 25.84 -2.85 -3.33
C VAL A 33 25.76 -1.82 -2.21
N THR A 34 26.88 -1.19 -1.88
CA THR A 34 26.95 -0.09 -0.93
C THR A 34 27.00 1.22 -1.70
N LEU A 35 26.04 2.09 -1.43
CA LEU A 35 25.97 3.43 -1.96
C LEU A 35 26.41 4.46 -0.92
N GLY A 36 26.91 5.61 -1.41
CA GLY A 36 27.28 6.74 -0.57
C GLY A 36 27.23 8.04 -1.35
N GLY A 37 27.63 9.14 -0.71
CA GLY A 37 27.72 10.44 -1.34
C GLY A 37 27.12 11.57 -0.51
N ASP A 38 27.51 12.81 -0.86
CA ASP A 38 27.13 14.01 -0.12
C ASP A 38 25.63 14.25 -0.04
N GLN A 39 24.88 13.70 -0.99
CA GLN A 39 23.42 13.83 -1.02
C GLN A 39 22.70 12.97 0.03
N LEU A 40 23.39 12.13 0.77
CA LEU A 40 22.82 11.46 1.95
C LEU A 40 22.66 12.43 3.13
N ALA A 41 23.47 13.49 3.19
CA ALA A 41 23.23 14.62 4.08
C ALA A 41 22.14 15.56 3.53
N ALA A 42 21.66 16.47 4.36
CA ALA A 42 20.78 17.55 3.91
C ALA A 42 21.51 18.41 2.87
N HIS A 43 20.86 18.71 1.76
CA HIS A 43 21.44 19.47 0.66
C HIS A 43 20.38 20.28 -0.09
N VAL A 44 20.81 21.01 -1.11
CA VAL A 44 19.92 21.72 -2.04
C VAL A 44 20.00 21.04 -3.39
N ALA A 45 18.86 20.64 -3.93
CA ALA A 45 18.76 20.06 -5.26
C ALA A 45 19.16 21.07 -6.36
N PRO A 46 19.52 20.61 -7.57
CA PRO A 46 19.92 21.51 -8.67
C PRO A 46 18.89 22.60 -9.02
N ASN A 47 17.62 22.33 -8.79
CA ASN A 47 16.52 23.28 -9.00
C ASN A 47 16.27 24.23 -7.82
N GLY A 48 17.12 24.20 -6.78
CA GLY A 48 17.03 25.08 -5.61
C GLY A 48 16.16 24.57 -4.47
N MET A 49 15.54 23.39 -4.60
CA MET A 49 14.69 22.81 -3.55
C MET A 49 15.51 22.23 -2.40
N PRO A 50 15.14 22.49 -1.14
CA PRO A 50 15.80 21.87 0.01
C PRO A 50 15.46 20.38 0.08
N VAL A 51 16.47 19.57 0.35
CA VAL A 51 16.36 18.12 0.51
C VAL A 51 16.84 17.75 1.91
N ALA A 52 15.97 17.16 2.71
CA ALA A 52 16.32 16.71 4.06
C ALA A 52 17.37 15.59 4.02
N ALA A 53 18.09 15.36 5.11
CA ALA A 53 19.00 14.22 5.23
C ALA A 53 18.27 12.88 5.04
N PHE A 54 18.98 11.88 4.52
CA PHE A 54 18.43 10.53 4.39
C PHE A 54 18.09 9.96 5.77
N ARG A 55 16.91 9.36 5.86
CA ARG A 55 16.41 8.69 7.08
C ARG A 55 15.93 7.30 6.73
N SER A 56 16.20 6.35 7.61
CA SER A 56 15.67 5.00 7.54
C SER A 56 15.80 4.35 8.92
N GLU A 57 14.68 4.18 9.60
CA GLU A 57 14.61 3.70 10.98
C GLU A 57 13.91 2.34 11.07
N GLY A 58 13.03 2.01 10.12
CA GLY A 58 12.33 0.74 10.05
C GLY A 58 13.12 -0.34 9.31
N PHE A 59 12.90 -1.59 9.70
CA PHE A 59 13.63 -2.73 9.14
C PHE A 59 13.26 -3.02 7.66
N ASP A 60 12.07 -2.67 7.24
CA ASP A 60 11.53 -2.86 5.89
C ASP A 60 11.34 -1.57 5.09
N ASP A 61 12.00 -0.49 5.52
CA ASP A 61 11.97 0.78 4.79
C ASP A 61 12.37 0.58 3.33
N GLU A 62 11.60 1.16 2.44
CA GLU A 62 11.78 0.99 1.00
C GLU A 62 12.07 2.31 0.29
N PHE A 63 12.79 2.19 -0.82
CA PHE A 63 13.04 3.29 -1.74
C PHE A 63 12.96 2.79 -3.19
N LYS A 64 12.80 3.72 -4.12
CA LYS A 64 12.81 3.44 -5.56
C LYS A 64 14.22 3.65 -6.11
N LEU A 65 14.72 2.69 -6.86
CA LEU A 65 15.99 2.73 -7.59
C LEU A 65 15.68 2.96 -9.06
N PHE A 66 16.20 4.04 -9.67
CA PHE A 66 15.94 4.39 -11.05
C PHE A 66 17.04 3.81 -11.94
N LEU A 67 16.62 3.03 -12.91
CA LEU A 67 17.49 2.29 -13.80
C LEU A 67 17.42 2.87 -15.22
N LYS A 68 18.51 2.79 -15.92
CA LYS A 68 18.53 3.13 -17.34
C LYS A 68 17.77 2.07 -18.12
N HIS A 69 16.79 2.49 -18.90
CA HIS A 69 16.11 1.61 -19.85
C HIS A 69 17.07 1.16 -20.96
N PRO A 70 17.01 -0.09 -21.46
CA PRO A 70 17.89 -0.56 -22.53
C PRO A 70 17.90 0.36 -23.75
N ASP A 71 16.75 0.90 -24.14
CA ASP A 71 16.55 1.72 -25.33
C ASP A 71 16.74 3.23 -25.09
N ALA A 72 17.18 3.63 -23.91
CA ALA A 72 17.44 5.03 -23.55
C ALA A 72 18.93 5.29 -23.38
N ASP A 73 19.35 6.53 -23.64
CA ASP A 73 20.72 6.97 -23.37
C ASP A 73 20.97 7.22 -21.88
N GLU A 74 19.95 7.72 -21.17
CA GLU A 74 19.98 8.03 -19.74
C GLU A 74 18.74 7.46 -19.03
N ALA A 75 18.80 7.34 -17.70
CA ALA A 75 17.64 6.94 -16.91
C ALA A 75 16.62 8.08 -16.82
N ALA A 76 15.34 7.78 -17.01
CA ALA A 76 14.27 8.69 -16.69
C ALA A 76 14.15 8.79 -15.16
N ILE A 77 14.37 9.98 -14.61
CA ILE A 77 14.46 10.23 -13.16
C ILE A 77 13.42 11.27 -12.70
N PRO A 78 12.89 11.15 -11.48
CA PRO A 78 11.99 12.17 -10.95
C PRO A 78 12.73 13.46 -10.59
N GLU A 79 12.01 14.56 -10.69
CA GLU A 79 12.48 15.88 -10.26
C GLU A 79 12.06 16.14 -8.81
N GLN A 80 12.97 16.66 -7.98
CA GLN A 80 12.67 17.05 -6.62
C GLN A 80 11.77 18.29 -6.60
N ALA A 81 10.74 18.27 -5.77
CA ALA A 81 9.94 19.43 -5.42
C ALA A 81 9.88 19.60 -3.89
N ASP A 82 9.07 20.51 -3.38
CA ASP A 82 8.93 20.75 -1.95
C ASP A 82 8.21 19.57 -1.26
N GLY A 83 8.97 18.74 -0.55
CA GLY A 83 8.47 17.55 0.15
C GLY A 83 7.90 16.43 -0.73
N VAL A 84 7.88 16.59 -2.05
CA VAL A 84 7.36 15.63 -3.03
C VAL A 84 8.30 15.50 -4.22
N ILE A 85 7.99 14.57 -5.12
CA ILE A 85 8.72 14.40 -6.38
C ILE A 85 7.75 14.38 -7.56
N TYR A 86 8.17 14.95 -8.68
CA TYR A 86 7.45 14.85 -9.96
C TYR A 86 7.99 13.69 -10.76
N TRP A 87 7.12 12.70 -10.98
CA TRP A 87 7.44 11.50 -11.75
C TRP A 87 7.37 11.80 -13.24
N PRO A 88 8.35 11.40 -14.05
CA PRO A 88 8.28 11.50 -15.51
C PRO A 88 7.37 10.40 -16.09
N ARG A 89 6.09 10.41 -15.75
CA ARG A 89 5.12 9.35 -16.11
C ARG A 89 4.85 9.25 -17.60
N GLU A 90 5.08 10.34 -18.33
CA GLU A 90 4.94 10.42 -19.78
C GLU A 90 6.15 9.82 -20.51
N ASP A 91 7.25 9.53 -19.82
CA ASP A 91 8.45 8.96 -20.43
C ASP A 91 8.28 7.44 -20.53
N PRO A 92 8.23 6.87 -21.75
CA PRO A 92 8.08 5.42 -21.95
C PRO A 92 9.28 4.62 -21.44
N HIS A 93 10.42 5.28 -21.21
CA HIS A 93 11.62 4.66 -20.67
C HIS A 93 11.76 4.75 -19.16
N LEU A 94 10.71 5.20 -18.46
CA LEU A 94 10.70 5.22 -17.00
C LEU A 94 10.82 3.81 -16.43
N LEU A 95 11.98 3.51 -15.87
CA LEU A 95 12.29 2.20 -15.31
C LEU A 95 12.79 2.35 -13.88
N PHE A 96 12.05 1.82 -12.93
CA PHE A 96 12.47 1.79 -11.53
C PHE A 96 12.10 0.45 -10.88
N ARG A 97 12.77 0.15 -9.77
CA ARG A 97 12.44 -1.00 -8.91
C ARG A 97 12.49 -0.56 -7.46
N THR A 98 11.66 -1.21 -6.64
CA THR A 98 11.62 -0.98 -5.19
C THR A 98 12.61 -1.91 -4.51
N TYR A 99 13.39 -1.35 -3.60
CA TYR A 99 14.36 -2.09 -2.80
C TYR A 99 14.25 -1.71 -1.33
N THR A 100 14.58 -2.66 -0.47
CA THR A 100 14.67 -2.44 0.97
C THR A 100 16.00 -1.77 1.32
N VAL A 101 15.98 -0.85 2.27
CA VAL A 101 17.18 -0.34 2.94
C VAL A 101 17.73 -1.46 3.82
N ARG A 102 18.69 -2.22 3.33
CA ARG A 102 19.30 -3.33 4.09
C ARG A 102 20.06 -2.83 5.32
N ARG A 103 20.80 -1.75 5.18
CA ARG A 103 21.51 -1.06 6.27
C ARG A 103 21.67 0.42 5.93
N TRP A 104 21.46 1.24 6.91
CA TRP A 104 21.79 2.66 6.87
C TRP A 104 22.76 3.01 8.00
N ASP A 105 23.93 3.54 7.65
CA ASP A 105 24.94 4.00 8.60
C ASP A 105 25.10 5.53 8.44
N PRO A 106 24.47 6.33 9.31
CA PRO A 106 24.55 7.80 9.21
C PRO A 106 25.94 8.35 9.57
N VAL A 107 26.78 7.56 10.27
CA VAL A 107 28.14 7.99 10.64
C VAL A 107 29.09 7.77 9.48
N ALA A 108 29.02 6.63 8.84
CA ALA A 108 29.81 6.31 7.65
C ALA A 108 29.26 6.98 6.38
N GLY A 109 27.98 7.38 6.36
CA GLY A 109 27.28 7.85 5.16
C GLY A 109 27.12 6.74 4.14
N GLU A 110 26.79 5.52 4.59
CA GLU A 110 26.70 4.34 3.75
C GLU A 110 25.30 3.73 3.77
N LEU A 111 24.79 3.40 2.60
CA LEU A 111 23.53 2.72 2.36
C LEU A 111 23.78 1.38 1.67
N ASP A 112 23.45 0.26 2.34
CA ASP A 112 23.53 -1.07 1.76
C ASP A 112 22.19 -1.50 1.17
N ILE A 113 22.25 -2.08 -0.04
CA ILE A 113 21.13 -2.64 -0.79
C ILE A 113 21.50 -4.07 -1.19
N ASP A 114 20.61 -5.02 -0.94
CA ASP A 114 20.79 -6.40 -1.37
C ASP A 114 19.92 -6.71 -2.59
N PHE A 115 20.53 -7.27 -3.60
CA PHE A 115 19.91 -7.68 -4.86
C PHE A 115 19.88 -9.20 -4.94
N VAL A 116 18.68 -9.74 -5.09
CA VAL A 116 18.54 -11.18 -5.35
C VAL A 116 19.05 -11.50 -6.74
N ASN A 117 19.94 -12.45 -6.81
CA ASN A 117 20.58 -12.87 -8.06
C ASN A 117 19.77 -13.99 -8.71
N HIS A 118 18.60 -13.65 -9.27
CA HIS A 118 17.75 -14.57 -10.02
C HIS A 118 17.56 -14.08 -11.45
N GLY A 119 17.97 -14.88 -12.42
CA GLY A 119 17.72 -14.60 -13.83
C GLY A 119 18.31 -13.26 -14.35
N VAL A 120 17.72 -12.72 -15.40
CA VAL A 120 18.20 -11.53 -16.11
C VAL A 120 17.17 -10.40 -15.99
N GLY A 121 17.20 -9.65 -14.89
CA GLY A 121 16.38 -8.45 -14.71
C GLY A 121 17.22 -7.17 -14.81
N PRO A 122 16.63 -6.01 -15.14
CA PRO A 122 17.38 -4.75 -15.27
C PRO A 122 18.18 -4.39 -14.00
N ALA A 123 17.58 -4.58 -12.82
CA ALA A 123 18.23 -4.27 -11.57
C ALA A 123 19.33 -5.26 -11.20
N THR A 124 19.11 -6.57 -11.41
CA THR A 124 20.13 -7.60 -11.22
C THR A 124 21.29 -7.39 -12.18
N THR A 125 21.00 -7.06 -13.45
CA THR A 125 22.02 -6.74 -14.46
C THR A 125 22.85 -5.54 -14.05
N TRP A 126 22.20 -4.48 -13.55
CA TRP A 126 22.90 -3.30 -13.04
C TRP A 126 23.78 -3.66 -11.83
N ALA A 127 23.23 -4.33 -10.83
CA ALA A 127 23.95 -4.71 -9.62
C ALA A 127 25.18 -5.58 -9.90
N ASN A 128 25.08 -6.50 -10.88
CA ASN A 128 26.18 -7.37 -11.30
C ASN A 128 27.31 -6.62 -12.03
N ARG A 129 27.00 -5.48 -12.65
CA ARG A 129 27.98 -4.63 -13.36
C ARG A 129 28.47 -3.45 -12.53
N ALA A 130 27.78 -3.11 -11.43
CA ALA A 130 28.07 -1.97 -10.59
C ALA A 130 29.51 -1.99 -10.07
N GLN A 131 30.22 -0.90 -10.29
CA GLN A 131 31.63 -0.70 -9.87
C GLN A 131 31.75 0.57 -9.05
N PRO A 132 32.74 0.66 -8.16
CA PRO A 132 33.03 1.90 -7.45
C PRO A 132 33.15 3.10 -8.40
N GLY A 133 32.43 4.19 -8.09
CA GLY A 133 32.36 5.38 -8.93
C GLY A 133 31.12 5.46 -9.82
N ASP A 134 30.42 4.36 -10.08
CA ASP A 134 29.15 4.38 -10.79
C ASP A 134 28.10 5.18 -10.00
N ARG A 135 27.18 5.83 -10.72
CA ARG A 135 26.15 6.64 -10.07
C ARG A 135 24.75 6.12 -10.37
N ILE A 136 23.88 6.26 -9.39
CA ILE A 136 22.47 5.86 -9.49
C ILE A 136 21.57 6.79 -8.70
N GLN A 137 20.39 7.03 -9.23
CA GLN A 137 19.38 7.82 -8.53
C GLN A 137 18.43 6.94 -7.73
N ILE A 138 18.13 7.38 -6.53
CA ILE A 138 17.09 6.79 -5.69
C ILE A 138 16.04 7.83 -5.30
N ALA A 139 14.84 7.38 -4.91
CA ALA A 139 13.83 8.23 -4.29
C ALA A 139 13.21 7.51 -3.07
N GLY A 140 13.14 8.18 -1.95
CA GLY A 140 12.67 7.65 -0.67
C GLY A 140 13.80 7.39 0.33
N PRO A 141 13.48 6.73 1.45
CA PRO A 141 12.15 6.34 1.93
C PRO A 141 11.20 7.53 2.12
N LYS A 142 9.90 7.31 2.00
CA LYS A 142 8.86 8.32 2.28
C LYS A 142 8.22 8.17 3.66
N ALA A 143 8.45 7.02 4.26
CA ALA A 143 7.92 6.65 5.57
C ALA A 143 8.81 5.57 6.19
N SER A 144 8.71 5.43 7.48
CA SER A 144 9.39 4.39 8.27
C SER A 144 8.42 3.85 9.32
N ALA A 145 8.47 2.56 9.57
CA ALA A 145 7.68 1.94 10.62
C ALA A 145 8.62 1.14 11.55
N PRO A 146 8.66 1.47 12.84
CA PRO A 146 9.49 0.76 13.81
C PRO A 146 8.94 -0.65 14.08
N HIS A 147 9.56 -1.34 15.02
CA HIS A 147 9.08 -2.64 15.50
C HIS A 147 7.65 -2.55 16.06
N PRO A 148 6.88 -3.65 16.00
CA PRO A 148 5.51 -3.67 16.50
C PRO A 148 5.45 -3.41 18.00
N VAL A 149 4.47 -2.62 18.43
CA VAL A 149 4.25 -2.28 19.84
C VAL A 149 3.05 -3.05 20.38
N GLY A 150 3.24 -3.72 21.52
CA GLY A 150 2.16 -4.47 22.17
C GLY A 150 1.97 -5.89 21.64
N ALA A 151 2.85 -6.39 20.80
CA ALA A 151 2.91 -7.81 20.45
C ALA A 151 3.69 -8.58 21.52
N ASP A 152 3.18 -9.76 21.91
CA ASP A 152 3.87 -10.69 22.81
C ASP A 152 4.90 -11.54 22.04
N TRP A 153 4.70 -11.70 20.75
CA TRP A 153 5.61 -12.37 19.84
C TRP A 153 5.37 -11.97 18.38
N THR A 154 6.33 -12.24 17.51
CA THR A 154 6.23 -11.94 16.09
C THR A 154 6.35 -13.20 15.23
N LEU A 155 5.57 -13.27 14.15
CA LEU A 155 5.72 -14.24 13.09
C LEU A 155 6.26 -13.50 11.87
N VAL A 156 7.46 -13.87 11.42
CA VAL A 156 8.12 -13.26 10.28
C VAL A 156 8.32 -14.32 9.21
N ALA A 157 7.86 -14.08 8.00
CA ALA A 157 8.04 -15.04 6.93
C ALA A 157 8.33 -14.35 5.59
N GLY A 158 9.21 -14.93 4.79
CA GLY A 158 9.49 -14.38 3.46
C GLY A 158 10.42 -15.22 2.62
N ASP A 159 10.45 -14.90 1.33
CA ASP A 159 11.43 -15.44 0.40
C ASP A 159 12.73 -14.60 0.39
N GLU A 160 13.66 -14.92 -0.51
CA GLU A 160 14.94 -14.20 -0.62
C GLU A 160 14.80 -12.71 -0.90
N THR A 161 13.67 -12.24 -1.46
CA THR A 161 13.43 -10.80 -1.69
C THR A 161 13.11 -10.06 -0.40
N ALA A 162 12.53 -10.76 0.57
CA ALA A 162 12.26 -10.25 1.91
C ALA A 162 13.47 -10.38 2.86
N LEU A 163 14.46 -11.18 2.49
CA LEU A 163 15.65 -11.46 3.31
C LEU A 163 16.41 -10.19 3.75
N PRO A 164 16.52 -9.13 2.94
CA PRO A 164 17.14 -7.87 3.38
C PRO A 164 16.41 -7.24 4.58
N ALA A 165 15.08 -7.21 4.57
CA ALA A 165 14.27 -6.71 5.67
C ALA A 165 14.37 -7.62 6.90
N ILE A 166 14.26 -8.94 6.70
CA ILE A 166 14.39 -9.94 7.77
C ILE A 166 15.76 -9.85 8.44
N GLY A 167 16.84 -9.76 7.64
CA GLY A 167 18.20 -9.64 8.16
C GLY A 167 18.39 -8.39 9.00
N ARG A 168 17.89 -7.24 8.52
CA ARG A 168 17.92 -5.99 9.28
C ARG A 168 17.10 -6.09 10.56
N TRP A 169 15.93 -6.72 10.53
CA TRP A 169 15.11 -6.93 11.72
C TRP A 169 15.84 -7.79 12.76
N LEU A 170 16.45 -8.89 12.34
CA LEU A 170 17.22 -9.77 13.25
C LEU A 170 18.43 -9.08 13.87
N GLU A 171 19.09 -8.17 13.12
CA GLU A 171 20.22 -7.36 13.63
C GLU A 171 19.77 -6.30 14.66
N ASP A 172 18.53 -5.81 14.54
CA ASP A 172 17.94 -4.79 15.41
C ASP A 172 16.75 -5.34 16.21
N TRP A 173 16.80 -6.64 16.56
CA TRP A 173 15.71 -7.29 17.25
C TRP A 173 15.52 -6.72 18.66
N PRO A 174 14.28 -6.32 19.05
CA PRO A 174 14.04 -5.73 20.36
C PRO A 174 14.38 -6.69 21.52
N ASP A 175 15.04 -6.18 22.54
CA ASP A 175 15.44 -6.95 23.73
C ASP A 175 14.23 -7.65 24.37
N GLY A 176 14.34 -8.97 24.56
CA GLY A 176 13.30 -9.80 25.16
C GLY A 176 12.09 -10.09 24.27
N ALA A 177 12.03 -9.57 23.05
CA ALA A 177 11.00 -9.93 22.09
C ALA A 177 11.18 -11.39 21.62
N ARG A 178 10.06 -12.07 21.36
CA ARG A 178 10.04 -13.46 20.89
C ARG A 178 9.56 -13.52 19.46
N GLY A 179 10.06 -14.50 18.69
CA GLY A 179 9.60 -14.63 17.31
C GLY A 179 9.88 -15.96 16.66
N GLN A 180 9.09 -16.26 15.64
CA GLN A 180 9.32 -17.35 14.69
C GLN A 180 9.60 -16.74 13.33
N VAL A 181 10.71 -17.10 12.71
CA VAL A 181 11.19 -16.54 11.44
C VAL A 181 11.32 -17.69 10.43
N PHE A 182 10.64 -17.56 9.30
CA PHE A 182 10.66 -18.54 8.22
C PHE A 182 11.22 -17.88 6.96
N ILE A 183 12.28 -18.44 6.40
CA ILE A 183 12.98 -17.86 5.26
C ILE A 183 13.11 -18.91 4.16
N GLU A 184 12.48 -18.64 3.02
CA GLU A 184 12.60 -19.46 1.82
C GLU A 184 13.74 -18.93 0.94
N VAL A 185 14.65 -19.82 0.53
CA VAL A 185 15.76 -19.54 -0.38
C VAL A 185 15.84 -20.60 -1.48
N ALA A 186 16.52 -20.29 -2.59
CA ALA A 186 16.66 -21.21 -3.69
C ALA A 186 17.35 -22.51 -3.25
N GLU A 187 18.53 -22.41 -2.64
CA GLU A 187 19.38 -23.52 -2.23
C GLU A 187 19.93 -23.28 -0.82
N ALA A 188 20.37 -24.36 -0.16
CA ALA A 188 20.92 -24.27 1.20
C ALA A 188 22.13 -23.32 1.32
N GLU A 189 22.94 -23.20 0.27
CA GLU A 189 24.10 -22.31 0.17
C GLU A 189 23.74 -20.83 0.01
N HIS A 190 22.46 -20.51 -0.23
CA HIS A 190 21.94 -19.15 -0.25
C HIS A 190 21.54 -18.62 1.14
N ARG A 191 21.66 -19.46 2.18
CA ARG A 191 21.44 -19.02 3.56
C ARG A 191 22.52 -18.02 3.96
N GLN A 192 22.09 -16.99 4.69
CA GLN A 192 23.00 -16.01 5.27
C GLN A 192 23.31 -16.35 6.73
N ASP A 193 24.49 -15.98 7.20
CA ASP A 193 24.83 -16.02 8.61
C ASP A 193 24.19 -14.80 9.30
N LEU A 194 22.97 -14.97 9.78
CA LEU A 194 22.20 -13.94 10.45
C LEU A 194 22.21 -14.17 11.96
N PRO A 195 22.15 -13.09 12.78
CA PRO A 195 22.03 -13.25 14.21
C PRO A 195 20.74 -14.00 14.55
N ALA A 196 20.80 -14.87 15.55
CA ALA A 196 19.65 -15.52 16.14
C ALA A 196 19.48 -14.98 17.57
N PRO A 197 18.69 -13.90 17.77
CA PRO A 197 18.47 -13.32 19.08
C PRO A 197 17.81 -14.33 20.04
N ASP A 198 18.02 -14.16 21.33
CA ASP A 198 17.38 -14.99 22.35
C ASP A 198 15.86 -14.94 22.21
N GLY A 199 15.21 -16.12 22.17
CA GLY A 199 13.76 -16.22 21.99
C GLY A 199 13.27 -16.18 20.55
N VAL A 200 14.18 -16.17 19.57
CA VAL A 200 13.87 -16.23 18.13
C VAL A 200 14.21 -17.60 17.55
N GLU A 201 13.23 -18.21 16.90
CA GLU A 201 13.40 -19.48 16.18
C GLU A 201 13.48 -19.19 14.68
N ILE A 202 14.62 -19.49 14.02
CA ILE A 202 14.81 -19.27 12.59
C ILE A 202 14.74 -20.60 11.85
N THR A 203 13.82 -20.71 10.91
CA THR A 203 13.63 -21.88 10.04
C THR A 203 13.98 -21.49 8.60
N TRP A 204 14.99 -22.15 8.04
CA TRP A 204 15.39 -22.00 6.64
C TRP A 204 14.76 -23.09 5.78
N LEU A 205 14.15 -22.69 4.68
CA LEU A 205 13.49 -23.56 3.71
C LEU A 205 14.22 -23.43 2.38
N SER A 206 14.64 -24.54 1.80
CA SER A 206 15.30 -24.56 0.49
C SER A 206 14.39 -25.12 -0.56
N ARG A 207 14.28 -24.45 -1.71
CA ARG A 207 13.43 -24.90 -2.82
C ARG A 207 14.03 -26.07 -3.59
N ASP A 208 15.34 -26.29 -3.48
CA ASP A 208 16.07 -27.40 -4.07
C ASP A 208 15.75 -27.58 -5.58
N GLY A 209 15.87 -26.51 -6.35
CA GLY A 209 15.65 -26.49 -7.80
C GLY A 209 14.22 -26.18 -8.26
N ALA A 210 13.26 -26.04 -7.32
CA ALA A 210 11.93 -25.55 -7.71
C ALA A 210 11.95 -24.04 -8.04
N GLU A 211 11.11 -23.64 -8.98
CA GLU A 211 11.01 -22.25 -9.42
C GLU A 211 10.52 -21.33 -8.29
N PRO A 212 11.06 -20.10 -8.16
CA PRO A 212 10.61 -19.13 -7.18
C PRO A 212 9.10 -18.85 -7.30
N GLY A 213 8.41 -18.77 -6.17
CA GLY A 213 6.98 -18.48 -6.11
C GLY A 213 6.06 -19.62 -6.60
N THR A 214 6.57 -20.84 -6.76
CA THR A 214 5.76 -22.01 -7.16
C THR A 214 5.58 -23.02 -6.04
N THR A 215 6.32 -22.89 -4.93
CA THR A 215 6.29 -23.83 -3.83
C THR A 215 5.25 -23.44 -2.78
N THR A 216 4.86 -24.41 -1.94
CA THR A 216 4.06 -24.17 -0.73
C THR A 216 4.92 -24.21 0.54
N LEU A 217 6.24 -24.27 0.41
CA LEU A 217 7.17 -24.47 1.53
C LEU A 217 6.96 -23.45 2.66
N LEU A 218 6.86 -22.18 2.30
CA LEU A 218 6.67 -21.11 3.27
C LEU A 218 5.31 -21.22 3.98
N HIS A 219 4.24 -21.45 3.22
CA HIS A 219 2.90 -21.68 3.76
C HIS A 219 2.87 -22.89 4.70
N ASP A 220 3.41 -24.04 4.26
CA ASP A 220 3.37 -25.28 5.02
C ASP A 220 4.20 -25.18 6.31
N ALA A 221 5.35 -24.52 6.26
CA ALA A 221 6.16 -24.26 7.44
C ALA A 221 5.45 -23.36 8.45
N VAL A 222 4.88 -22.24 7.98
CA VAL A 222 4.16 -21.27 8.84
C VAL A 222 2.92 -21.92 9.47
N THR A 223 2.14 -22.68 8.70
CA THR A 223 0.89 -23.27 9.21
C THR A 223 1.09 -24.49 10.10
N SER A 224 2.20 -25.23 9.94
CA SER A 224 2.55 -26.37 10.80
C SER A 224 3.33 -25.99 12.06
N ALA A 225 3.84 -24.78 12.16
CA ALA A 225 4.58 -24.32 13.33
C ALA A 225 3.68 -24.24 14.58
N PRO A 226 4.24 -24.49 15.78
CA PRO A 226 3.50 -24.31 17.02
C PRO A 226 3.01 -22.86 17.15
N TRP A 227 1.69 -22.67 17.32
CA TRP A 227 1.13 -21.35 17.58
C TRP A 227 1.34 -20.97 19.05
N TRP A 228 2.03 -19.88 19.29
CA TRP A 228 2.31 -19.43 20.65
C TRP A 228 1.15 -18.61 21.22
N ASP A 229 1.01 -18.64 22.56
CA ASP A 229 0.02 -17.82 23.25
C ASP A 229 0.43 -16.35 23.25
N GLY A 230 -0.57 -15.46 23.26
CA GLY A 230 -0.41 -14.01 23.33
C GLY A 230 -0.78 -13.29 22.05
N VAL A 231 -0.59 -11.98 22.06
CA VAL A 231 -0.82 -11.11 20.90
C VAL A 231 0.33 -11.28 19.91
N VAL A 232 0.03 -11.77 18.71
CA VAL A 232 1.01 -11.90 17.64
C VAL A 232 0.97 -10.70 16.71
N PHE A 233 2.14 -10.33 16.18
CA PHE A 233 2.24 -9.51 14.98
C PHE A 233 2.85 -10.36 13.87
N ALA A 234 2.15 -10.50 12.76
CA ALA A 234 2.59 -11.28 11.60
C ALA A 234 3.02 -10.34 10.47
N TRP A 235 4.30 -10.44 10.07
CA TRP A 235 4.85 -9.76 8.91
C TRP A 235 5.31 -10.78 7.88
N VAL A 236 4.78 -10.69 6.65
CA VAL A 236 5.07 -11.66 5.59
C VAL A 236 5.33 -10.91 4.30
N ALA A 237 6.45 -11.20 3.63
CA ALA A 237 6.78 -10.57 2.35
C ALA A 237 7.43 -11.55 1.36
N GLY A 238 7.21 -11.34 0.06
CA GLY A 238 7.74 -12.20 -1.00
C GLY A 238 6.90 -12.17 -2.26
N GLU A 239 6.77 -13.30 -2.97
CA GLU A 239 5.96 -13.41 -4.18
C GLU A 239 4.47 -13.26 -3.85
N ALA A 240 3.80 -12.30 -4.51
CA ALA A 240 2.46 -11.85 -4.13
C ALA A 240 1.39 -12.94 -4.08
N LEU A 241 1.40 -13.88 -5.02
CA LEU A 241 0.39 -14.94 -5.09
C LEU A 241 0.66 -16.09 -4.12
N SER A 242 1.93 -16.46 -3.91
CA SER A 242 2.31 -17.50 -2.95
C SER A 242 2.05 -17.10 -1.50
N LEU A 243 1.94 -15.78 -1.21
CA LEU A 243 1.57 -15.27 0.11
C LEU A 243 0.06 -15.28 0.38
N THR A 244 -0.79 -15.39 -0.64
CA THR A 244 -2.26 -15.37 -0.48
C THR A 244 -2.79 -16.45 0.48
N PRO A 245 -2.33 -17.71 0.43
CA PRO A 245 -2.76 -18.73 1.38
C PRO A 245 -2.38 -18.40 2.84
N ILE A 246 -1.17 -17.84 3.06
CA ILE A 246 -0.71 -17.44 4.40
C ILE A 246 -1.58 -16.31 4.93
N ARG A 247 -1.87 -15.28 4.11
CA ARG A 247 -2.77 -14.17 4.47
C ARG A 247 -4.15 -14.70 4.87
N ARG A 248 -4.73 -15.60 4.05
CA ARG A 248 -6.03 -16.21 4.34
C ARG A 248 -6.00 -16.96 5.65
N TRP A 249 -4.99 -17.78 5.90
CA TRP A 249 -4.83 -18.54 7.13
C TRP A 249 -4.75 -17.62 8.36
N LEU A 250 -3.92 -16.58 8.32
CA LEU A 250 -3.79 -15.60 9.41
C LEU A 250 -5.12 -14.89 9.69
N ARG A 251 -5.83 -14.44 8.65
CA ARG A 251 -7.05 -13.64 8.79
C ARG A 251 -8.29 -14.48 9.09
N GLN A 252 -8.46 -15.62 8.44
CA GLN A 252 -9.70 -16.41 8.52
C GLN A 252 -9.61 -17.56 9.52
N GLU A 253 -8.50 -18.30 9.54
CA GLU A 253 -8.36 -19.44 10.43
C GLU A 253 -7.83 -19.06 11.81
N LYS A 254 -6.83 -18.18 11.89
CA LYS A 254 -6.34 -17.63 13.17
C LYS A 254 -7.16 -16.46 13.67
N GLY A 255 -7.97 -15.84 12.83
CA GLY A 255 -8.87 -14.75 13.21
C GLY A 255 -8.14 -13.48 13.65
N LEU A 256 -6.90 -13.27 13.17
CA LEU A 256 -6.13 -12.10 13.59
C LEU A 256 -6.77 -10.81 13.09
N PRO A 257 -6.87 -9.77 13.91
CA PRO A 257 -7.31 -8.46 13.50
C PRO A 257 -6.29 -7.84 12.52
N ARG A 258 -6.73 -6.87 11.72
CA ARG A 258 -5.94 -6.28 10.64
C ARG A 258 -4.64 -5.65 11.13
N GLU A 259 -4.67 -4.98 12.27
CA GLU A 259 -3.53 -4.33 12.90
C GLU A 259 -2.39 -5.27 13.27
N GLN A 260 -2.66 -6.57 13.34
CA GLN A 260 -1.68 -7.61 13.67
C GLN A 260 -1.08 -8.31 12.44
N VAL A 261 -1.49 -7.93 11.22
CA VAL A 261 -1.11 -8.65 10.00
C VAL A 261 -0.65 -7.67 8.92
N GLU A 262 0.61 -7.78 8.53
CA GLU A 262 1.18 -7.12 7.35
C GLU A 262 1.66 -8.18 6.37
N VAL A 263 1.05 -8.25 5.19
CA VAL A 263 1.43 -9.18 4.11
C VAL A 263 1.63 -8.39 2.83
N THR A 264 2.88 -8.32 2.37
CA THR A 264 3.28 -7.46 1.25
C THR A 264 3.90 -8.26 0.12
N GLY A 265 3.32 -8.17 -1.09
CA GLY A 265 3.92 -8.71 -2.30
C GLY A 265 5.10 -7.85 -2.74
N TYR A 266 6.31 -8.37 -2.67
CA TYR A 266 7.52 -7.68 -3.10
C TYR A 266 7.76 -7.84 -4.60
N TRP A 267 7.31 -8.96 -5.17
CA TRP A 267 7.44 -9.25 -6.59
C TRP A 267 6.32 -10.17 -7.08
N ARG A 268 6.22 -10.33 -8.39
CA ARG A 268 5.28 -11.24 -9.06
C ARG A 268 5.99 -12.00 -10.16
N ARG A 269 5.78 -13.29 -10.22
CA ARG A 269 6.42 -14.18 -11.18
C ARG A 269 6.21 -13.78 -12.64
N GLN A 270 5.07 -13.19 -13.00
CA GLN A 270 4.76 -12.76 -14.37
C GLN A 270 5.35 -11.41 -14.78
N GLU A 271 5.75 -10.56 -13.80
CA GLU A 271 6.37 -9.26 -14.09
C GLU A 271 7.88 -9.36 -14.37
N VAL A 272 8.50 -10.52 -14.18
CA VAL A 272 9.95 -10.72 -14.34
C VAL A 272 10.35 -10.93 -15.81
N VAL A 273 9.41 -11.02 -16.74
CA VAL A 273 9.71 -11.21 -18.17
C VAL A 273 10.00 -9.88 -18.85
N LEU A 274 11.19 -9.31 -18.61
CA LEU A 274 11.77 -8.27 -19.45
C LEU A 274 13.29 -8.40 -19.44
N ALA A 275 13.83 -9.42 -20.11
CA ALA A 275 15.15 -9.41 -20.72
C ALA A 275 15.40 -10.75 -21.40
N GLY A 276 14.69 -11.02 -22.46
CA GLY A 276 15.24 -11.84 -23.52
C GLY A 276 16.05 -10.92 -24.43
N ASP A 277 17.14 -11.41 -24.97
CA ASP A 277 17.96 -10.76 -26.00
C ASP A 277 17.19 -10.59 -27.34
N ASP A 278 15.91 -10.89 -27.34
CA ASP A 278 14.96 -10.79 -28.42
C ASP A 278 13.96 -9.68 -28.11
N GLY A 279 14.30 -8.50 -28.54
CA GLY A 279 13.51 -7.30 -28.69
C GLY A 279 12.19 -7.19 -27.96
N ILE A 280 12.06 -6.15 -27.13
CA ILE A 280 10.77 -5.52 -26.89
C ILE A 280 10.11 -5.39 -28.27
N GLN A 281 8.98 -6.09 -28.49
CA GLN A 281 8.18 -5.81 -29.66
C GLN A 281 7.83 -4.33 -29.62
N ASP A 282 8.32 -3.60 -30.56
CA ASP A 282 7.94 -2.24 -30.86
C ASP A 282 6.46 -2.30 -31.26
N LEU A 283 5.58 -2.17 -30.24
CA LEU A 283 4.16 -1.97 -30.51
C LEU A 283 4.09 -0.63 -31.20
N ASP A 284 3.75 -0.64 -32.48
CA ASP A 284 3.58 0.56 -33.29
C ASP A 284 2.76 1.58 -32.49
N ALA A 285 3.32 2.73 -32.18
CA ALA A 285 2.70 3.74 -31.33
C ALA A 285 1.31 4.16 -31.83
N SER A 286 1.02 3.96 -33.13
CA SER A 286 -0.29 4.23 -33.73
C SER A 286 -1.35 3.15 -33.42
N GLU A 287 -0.96 1.89 -33.33
CA GLU A 287 -1.85 0.81 -32.86
C GLU A 287 -2.18 0.97 -31.38
N ASN A 288 -1.20 1.36 -30.57
CA ASN A 288 -1.37 1.58 -29.14
C ASN A 288 -2.40 2.69 -28.83
N VAL A 289 -2.42 3.79 -29.57
CA VAL A 289 -3.40 4.89 -29.35
C VAL A 289 -4.84 4.46 -29.64
N ALA A 290 -5.07 3.71 -30.73
CA ALA A 290 -6.42 3.23 -31.06
C ALA A 290 -6.90 2.15 -30.09
N GLU A 291 -6.02 1.25 -29.67
CA GLU A 291 -6.29 0.22 -28.68
C GLU A 291 -6.54 0.84 -27.31
N THR A 292 -5.69 1.79 -26.88
CA THR A 292 -5.90 2.56 -25.64
C THR A 292 -7.24 3.31 -25.65
N LEU A 293 -7.63 3.92 -26.77
CA LEU A 293 -8.94 4.57 -26.87
C LEU A 293 -10.08 3.54 -26.75
N HIS A 294 -9.94 2.40 -27.42
CA HIS A 294 -10.91 1.31 -27.34
C HIS A 294 -11.05 0.77 -25.90
N GLU A 295 -9.94 0.58 -25.20
CA GLU A 295 -9.93 0.19 -23.78
C GLU A 295 -10.61 1.24 -22.89
N LEU A 296 -10.39 2.53 -23.18
CA LEU A 296 -11.04 3.63 -22.43
C LEU A 296 -12.55 3.75 -22.70
N GLU A 297 -13.04 3.26 -23.85
CA GLU A 297 -14.46 3.19 -24.18
C GLU A 297 -15.18 2.06 -23.44
N GLU A 298 -14.44 1.03 -22.99
CA GLU A 298 -14.98 -0.16 -22.34
C GLU A 298 -15.35 0.10 -20.88
N VAL A 299 -16.64 0.15 -20.58
CA VAL A 299 -17.15 0.30 -19.20
C VAL A 299 -17.42 -1.07 -18.55
N LEU A 300 -17.83 -2.05 -19.35
CA LEU A 300 -18.31 -3.34 -18.85
C LEU A 300 -17.28 -4.17 -18.06
N PRO A 301 -15.99 -4.23 -18.45
CA PRO A 301 -14.98 -4.94 -17.66
C PRO A 301 -14.92 -4.44 -16.21
N GLY A 302 -14.83 -3.13 -16.02
CA GLY A 302 -14.80 -2.51 -14.69
C GLY A 302 -16.05 -2.78 -13.87
N VAL A 303 -17.23 -2.75 -14.50
CA VAL A 303 -18.49 -3.08 -13.82
C VAL A 303 -18.57 -4.57 -13.45
N ALA A 304 -18.17 -5.47 -14.35
CA ALA A 304 -18.20 -6.92 -14.10
C ALA A 304 -17.28 -7.31 -12.94
N ILE A 305 -16.07 -6.75 -12.87
CA ILE A 305 -15.12 -6.96 -11.77
C ILE A 305 -15.72 -6.46 -10.45
N ARG A 306 -16.37 -5.28 -10.44
CA ARG A 306 -17.03 -4.74 -9.25
C ARG A 306 -18.20 -5.61 -8.80
N VAL A 307 -19.01 -6.11 -9.72
CA VAL A 307 -20.10 -7.04 -9.40
C VAL A 307 -19.52 -8.33 -8.79
N ALA A 308 -18.48 -8.89 -9.38
CA ALA A 308 -17.81 -10.08 -8.84
C ALA A 308 -17.28 -9.84 -7.42
N ALA A 309 -16.63 -8.71 -7.17
CA ALA A 309 -16.15 -8.33 -5.83
C ALA A 309 -17.31 -8.15 -4.84
N THR A 310 -18.39 -7.49 -5.27
CA THR A 310 -19.57 -7.22 -4.43
C THR A 310 -20.25 -8.49 -3.95
N ILE A 311 -20.43 -9.47 -4.85
CA ILE A 311 -21.07 -10.75 -4.48
C ILE A 311 -20.11 -11.72 -3.77
N GLY A 312 -18.85 -11.34 -3.60
CA GLY A 312 -17.84 -12.19 -2.95
C GLY A 312 -17.36 -13.36 -3.81
N LEU A 313 -17.38 -13.21 -5.14
CA LEU A 313 -16.97 -14.28 -6.06
C LEU A 313 -15.48 -14.66 -5.94
N PRO A 314 -14.52 -13.72 -5.85
CA PRO A 314 -13.10 -14.08 -5.70
C PRO A 314 -12.81 -14.95 -4.47
N PRO A 315 -13.22 -14.58 -3.23
CA PRO A 315 -13.00 -15.43 -2.07
C PRO A 315 -13.80 -16.75 -2.13
N ALA A 316 -14.93 -16.79 -2.86
CA ALA A 316 -15.68 -18.03 -3.06
C ALA A 316 -14.95 -18.99 -4.00
N LEU A 317 -14.22 -18.51 -4.99
CA LEU A 317 -13.34 -19.32 -5.86
C LEU A 317 -12.11 -19.80 -5.07
N GLY A 318 -11.45 -18.89 -4.38
CA GLY A 318 -10.22 -19.21 -3.67
C GLY A 318 -9.14 -19.77 -4.60
N SER A 319 -8.30 -20.66 -4.09
CA SER A 319 -7.26 -21.34 -4.86
C SER A 319 -7.74 -22.60 -5.60
N GLY A 320 -9.05 -22.89 -5.60
CA GLY A 320 -9.63 -24.11 -6.17
C GLY A 320 -10.42 -23.86 -7.44
N THR A 321 -10.85 -24.96 -8.06
CA THR A 321 -11.80 -24.96 -9.17
C THR A 321 -13.19 -25.22 -8.63
N ARG A 322 -14.20 -24.44 -9.06
CA ARG A 322 -15.60 -24.58 -8.66
C ARG A 322 -16.55 -24.41 -9.83
N THR A 323 -17.61 -25.17 -9.82
CA THR A 323 -18.69 -25.03 -10.80
C THR A 323 -19.50 -23.74 -10.58
N ALA A 324 -20.14 -23.23 -11.63
CA ALA A 324 -21.03 -22.06 -11.52
C ALA A 324 -22.15 -22.25 -10.48
N ALA A 325 -22.65 -23.47 -10.33
CA ALA A 325 -23.68 -23.81 -9.36
C ALA A 325 -23.17 -23.70 -7.90
N GLU A 326 -21.97 -24.20 -7.63
CA GLU A 326 -21.33 -24.07 -6.31
C GLU A 326 -21.03 -22.63 -5.97
N LEU A 327 -20.56 -21.84 -6.94
CA LEU A 327 -20.29 -20.41 -6.77
C LEU A 327 -21.58 -19.60 -6.52
N ALA A 328 -22.65 -19.91 -7.23
CA ALA A 328 -23.95 -19.30 -6.98
C ALA A 328 -24.45 -19.61 -5.56
N ALA A 329 -24.32 -20.85 -5.12
CA ALA A 329 -24.69 -21.23 -3.76
C ALA A 329 -23.81 -20.55 -2.70
N ALA A 330 -22.49 -20.43 -2.93
CA ALA A 330 -21.55 -19.82 -2.01
C ALA A 330 -21.76 -18.29 -1.88
N THR A 331 -22.13 -17.63 -2.98
CA THR A 331 -22.35 -16.16 -3.02
C THR A 331 -23.80 -15.78 -2.72
N GLY A 332 -24.74 -16.73 -2.65
CA GLY A 332 -26.17 -16.47 -2.50
C GLY A 332 -26.81 -15.79 -3.71
N ALA A 333 -26.15 -15.80 -4.86
CA ALA A 333 -26.59 -15.12 -6.07
C ALA A 333 -27.38 -16.07 -7.02
N ASP A 334 -28.08 -15.50 -8.01
CA ASP A 334 -28.81 -16.28 -9.00
C ASP A 334 -27.87 -17.11 -9.89
N PRO A 335 -28.08 -18.43 -10.02
CA PRO A 335 -27.18 -19.31 -10.77
C PRO A 335 -27.01 -18.92 -12.24
N THR A 336 -28.09 -18.40 -12.88
CA THR A 336 -28.03 -17.95 -14.27
C THR A 336 -27.23 -16.66 -14.40
N GLY A 337 -27.39 -15.75 -13.44
CA GLY A 337 -26.62 -14.51 -13.34
C GLY A 337 -25.13 -14.78 -13.15
N VAL A 338 -24.78 -15.64 -12.19
CA VAL A 338 -23.40 -16.05 -11.93
C VAL A 338 -22.77 -16.71 -13.15
N GLY A 339 -23.50 -17.63 -13.81
CA GLY A 339 -22.99 -18.29 -15.02
C GLY A 339 -22.73 -17.32 -16.19
N LYS A 340 -23.54 -16.25 -16.33
CA LYS A 340 -23.29 -15.21 -17.33
C LYS A 340 -22.08 -14.35 -16.96
N LEU A 341 -21.98 -13.97 -15.70
CA LEU A 341 -20.85 -13.20 -15.17
C LEU A 341 -19.53 -13.97 -15.36
N LEU A 342 -19.48 -15.24 -15.00
CA LEU A 342 -18.30 -16.10 -15.13
C LEU A 342 -17.82 -16.18 -16.59
N ARG A 343 -18.71 -16.41 -17.54
CA ARG A 343 -18.33 -16.43 -18.97
C ARG A 343 -17.76 -15.09 -19.44
N TYR A 344 -18.26 -13.97 -18.92
CA TYR A 344 -17.69 -12.67 -19.26
C TYR A 344 -16.33 -12.47 -18.58
N LEU A 345 -16.19 -12.86 -17.31
CA LEU A 345 -14.93 -12.81 -16.58
C LEU A 345 -13.85 -13.71 -17.20
N ASP A 346 -14.25 -14.86 -17.78
CA ASP A 346 -13.37 -15.72 -18.57
C ASP A 346 -12.91 -15.01 -19.85
N ALA A 347 -13.84 -14.41 -20.58
CA ALA A 347 -13.52 -13.66 -21.82
C ALA A 347 -12.54 -12.50 -21.61
N ILE A 348 -12.56 -11.87 -20.43
CA ILE A 348 -11.62 -10.79 -20.06
C ILE A 348 -10.43 -11.29 -19.23
N GLY A 349 -10.25 -12.61 -19.08
CA GLY A 349 -9.08 -13.21 -18.44
C GLY A 349 -9.02 -13.11 -16.91
N VAL A 350 -10.12 -12.80 -16.22
CA VAL A 350 -10.18 -12.75 -14.74
C VAL A 350 -10.34 -14.14 -14.14
N VAL A 351 -11.12 -14.98 -14.78
CA VAL A 351 -11.24 -16.41 -14.46
C VAL A 351 -10.87 -17.22 -15.69
N GLU A 352 -10.69 -18.52 -15.55
CA GLU A 352 -10.60 -19.45 -16.67
C GLU A 352 -11.54 -20.62 -16.47
N GLU A 353 -12.21 -21.03 -17.54
CA GLU A 353 -13.10 -22.17 -17.58
C GLU A 353 -12.33 -23.46 -17.90
N SER A 354 -12.67 -24.55 -17.23
CA SER A 354 -12.17 -25.91 -17.47
C SER A 354 -13.32 -26.91 -17.40
N ASP A 355 -13.06 -28.20 -17.73
CA ASP A 355 -14.05 -29.27 -17.62
C ASP A 355 -14.60 -29.44 -16.19
N ASP A 356 -13.80 -29.06 -15.18
CA ASP A 356 -14.14 -29.18 -13.76
C ASP A 356 -14.82 -27.92 -13.18
N GLY A 357 -14.87 -26.81 -13.93
CA GLY A 357 -15.45 -25.53 -13.53
C GLY A 357 -14.51 -24.34 -13.75
N TYR A 358 -14.67 -23.28 -12.95
CA TYR A 358 -13.95 -22.03 -13.05
C TYR A 358 -12.90 -21.90 -11.95
N ARG A 359 -11.77 -21.29 -12.26
CA ARG A 359 -10.74 -20.88 -11.31
C ARG A 359 -10.27 -19.44 -11.58
N LEU A 360 -9.69 -18.79 -10.57
CA LEU A 360 -9.05 -17.49 -10.79
C LEU A 360 -7.80 -17.65 -11.66
N THR A 361 -7.64 -16.77 -12.62
CA THR A 361 -6.35 -16.56 -13.29
C THR A 361 -5.38 -15.82 -12.36
N THR A 362 -4.15 -15.64 -12.79
CA THR A 362 -3.19 -14.78 -12.07
C THR A 362 -3.74 -13.35 -11.91
N MET A 363 -4.37 -12.80 -12.95
CA MET A 363 -5.01 -11.48 -12.89
C MET A 363 -6.20 -11.50 -11.91
N GLY A 364 -7.04 -12.52 -11.96
CA GLY A 364 -8.19 -12.66 -11.06
C GLY A 364 -7.81 -12.81 -9.60
N ALA A 365 -6.69 -13.46 -9.30
CA ALA A 365 -6.17 -13.61 -7.95
C ALA A 365 -5.79 -12.27 -7.29
N LEU A 366 -5.53 -11.22 -8.08
CA LEU A 366 -5.33 -9.86 -7.55
C LEU A 366 -6.55 -9.32 -6.81
N LEU A 367 -7.75 -9.81 -7.13
CA LEU A 367 -8.99 -9.42 -6.45
C LEU A 367 -9.06 -9.94 -5.00
N GLU A 368 -8.19 -10.89 -4.64
CA GLU A 368 -8.05 -11.36 -3.26
C GLU A 368 -7.04 -10.53 -2.42
N GLU A 369 -6.37 -9.55 -3.03
CA GLU A 369 -5.49 -8.64 -2.28
C GLU A 369 -6.28 -7.86 -1.22
N GLU A 370 -5.63 -7.61 -0.08
CA GLU A 370 -6.26 -6.96 1.05
C GLU A 370 -6.84 -5.59 0.69
N GLY A 371 -8.11 -5.37 1.05
CA GLY A 371 -8.83 -4.14 0.78
C GLY A 371 -9.21 -3.90 -0.69
N ARG A 372 -8.82 -4.77 -1.63
CA ARG A 372 -9.18 -4.59 -3.04
C ARG A 372 -10.67 -4.89 -3.28
N ALA A 373 -11.17 -5.99 -2.73
CA ALA A 373 -12.58 -6.34 -2.85
C ALA A 373 -13.49 -5.29 -2.21
N GLU A 374 -13.12 -4.79 -1.03
CA GLU A 374 -13.86 -3.72 -0.35
C GLU A 374 -13.89 -2.43 -1.18
N ARG A 375 -12.76 -2.02 -1.76
CA ARG A 375 -12.71 -0.82 -2.63
C ARG A 375 -13.52 -0.98 -3.91
N LEU A 376 -13.62 -2.19 -4.44
CA LEU A 376 -14.37 -2.47 -5.66
C LEU A 376 -15.86 -2.71 -5.40
N SER A 377 -16.26 -3.02 -4.16
CA SER A 377 -17.65 -3.34 -3.82
C SER A 377 -18.58 -2.18 -4.16
N LEU A 378 -19.65 -2.48 -4.90
CA LEU A 378 -20.72 -1.54 -5.22
C LEU A 378 -21.61 -1.21 -3.99
N ASP A 379 -21.50 -1.99 -2.92
CA ASP A 379 -22.19 -1.75 -1.65
C ASP A 379 -21.38 -0.84 -0.72
N GLY A 380 -20.06 -0.76 -0.91
CA GLY A 380 -19.16 0.11 -0.17
C GLY A 380 -19.19 1.56 -0.64
N LEU A 381 -18.61 2.46 0.17
CA LEU A 381 -18.58 3.90 -0.09
C LEU A 381 -17.89 4.24 -1.42
N THR A 382 -16.73 3.64 -1.70
CA THR A 382 -15.98 3.91 -2.93
C THR A 382 -16.77 3.54 -4.17
N GLY A 383 -17.33 2.31 -4.23
CA GLY A 383 -18.12 1.87 -5.37
C GLY A 383 -19.40 2.68 -5.56
N ARG A 384 -20.08 3.05 -4.47
CA ARG A 384 -21.28 3.92 -4.54
C ARG A 384 -20.93 5.33 -5.00
N SER A 385 -19.80 5.90 -4.57
CA SER A 385 -19.34 7.22 -5.00
C SER A 385 -18.97 7.24 -6.48
N GLU A 386 -18.24 6.23 -6.95
CA GLU A 386 -17.85 6.12 -8.35
C GLU A 386 -19.06 5.89 -9.26
N LEU A 387 -19.98 5.00 -8.86
CA LEU A 387 -21.22 4.77 -9.61
C LEU A 387 -22.07 6.04 -9.70
N ALA A 388 -22.19 6.79 -8.59
CA ALA A 388 -22.86 8.08 -8.58
C ALA A 388 -22.17 9.07 -9.53
N GLY A 389 -20.84 9.16 -9.49
CA GLY A 389 -20.05 10.00 -10.38
C GLY A 389 -20.28 9.67 -11.85
N TRP A 390 -20.24 8.40 -12.24
CA TRP A 390 -20.46 7.98 -13.63
C TRP A 390 -21.87 8.32 -14.13
N LEU A 391 -22.90 8.03 -13.35
CA LEU A 391 -24.29 8.22 -13.76
C LEU A 391 -24.69 9.71 -13.78
N THR A 392 -24.07 10.53 -12.95
CA THR A 392 -24.41 11.96 -12.84
C THR A 392 -23.49 12.89 -13.61
N LEU A 393 -22.35 12.39 -14.13
CA LEU A 393 -21.34 13.20 -14.82
C LEU A 393 -21.93 13.99 -15.99
N LEU A 394 -22.81 13.37 -16.80
CA LEU A 394 -23.44 14.05 -17.94
C LEU A 394 -24.31 15.25 -17.49
N ALA A 395 -25.05 15.10 -16.39
CA ALA A 395 -25.83 16.19 -15.81
C ALA A 395 -24.91 17.28 -15.28
N ALA A 396 -23.86 16.91 -14.52
CA ALA A 396 -22.90 17.85 -13.98
C ALA A 396 -22.20 18.68 -15.07
N VAL A 397 -21.76 18.05 -16.16
CA VAL A 397 -21.14 18.76 -17.30
C VAL A 397 -22.15 19.71 -18.00
N ARG A 398 -23.42 19.34 -18.07
CA ARG A 398 -24.44 20.16 -18.74
C ARG A 398 -25.00 21.32 -17.90
N THR A 399 -25.05 21.13 -16.59
CA THR A 399 -25.82 22.02 -15.71
C THR A 399 -24.99 22.61 -14.56
N GLY A 400 -23.76 22.15 -14.37
CA GLY A 400 -22.92 22.49 -13.21
C GLY A 400 -23.27 21.73 -11.93
N ALA A 401 -24.29 20.84 -11.98
CA ALA A 401 -24.70 20.06 -10.81
C ALA A 401 -25.03 18.61 -11.20
N GLY A 402 -24.65 17.66 -10.35
CA GLY A 402 -25.03 16.25 -10.48
C GLY A 402 -26.51 16.05 -10.16
N ASP A 403 -27.13 14.99 -10.70
CA ASP A 403 -28.52 14.62 -10.48
C ASP A 403 -28.66 13.27 -9.72
N ALA A 404 -27.85 13.08 -8.66
CA ALA A 404 -27.81 11.84 -7.89
C ALA A 404 -29.19 11.42 -7.35
N GLU A 405 -30.01 12.36 -6.92
CA GLU A 405 -31.37 12.08 -6.45
C GLU A 405 -32.25 11.39 -7.51
N ARG A 406 -32.05 11.72 -8.78
CA ARG A 406 -32.75 11.08 -9.89
C ARG A 406 -32.45 9.59 -10.00
N TRP A 407 -31.19 9.21 -9.74
CA TRP A 407 -30.70 7.83 -9.91
C TRP A 407 -30.88 7.00 -8.65
N PHE A 408 -30.74 7.64 -7.49
CA PHE A 408 -30.61 6.94 -6.21
C PHE A 408 -31.68 7.31 -5.19
N GLY A 409 -32.57 8.26 -5.51
CA GLY A 409 -33.64 8.74 -4.62
C GLY A 409 -33.15 9.65 -3.48
N ALA A 410 -31.81 9.82 -3.33
CA ALA A 410 -31.21 10.66 -2.34
C ALA A 410 -29.78 11.04 -2.78
N THR A 411 -29.20 12.08 -2.19
CA THR A 411 -27.78 12.39 -2.40
C THR A 411 -26.88 11.31 -1.77
N LEU A 412 -25.62 11.25 -2.19
CA LEU A 412 -24.66 10.33 -1.56
C LEU A 412 -24.49 10.66 -0.08
N ARG A 413 -24.50 11.94 0.29
CA ARG A 413 -24.40 12.39 1.66
C ARG A 413 -25.56 11.89 2.52
N ASP A 414 -26.80 12.09 2.05
CA ASP A 414 -27.98 11.60 2.76
C ASP A 414 -27.94 10.09 2.99
N ARG A 415 -27.38 9.36 2.03
CA ARG A 415 -27.22 7.90 2.14
C ARG A 415 -26.13 7.51 3.15
N ILE A 416 -25.02 8.25 3.21
CA ILE A 416 -23.97 8.05 4.23
C ILE A 416 -24.54 8.37 5.61
N ASP A 417 -25.26 9.47 5.75
CA ASP A 417 -25.85 9.89 7.03
C ASP A 417 -26.93 8.91 7.54
N ALA A 418 -27.59 8.19 6.62
CA ALA A 418 -28.59 7.18 6.94
C ALA A 418 -28.05 5.75 7.14
N ASP A 419 -26.79 5.49 6.80
CA ASP A 419 -26.18 4.15 6.83
C ASP A 419 -24.90 4.17 7.69
N GLU A 420 -24.99 3.59 8.91
CA GLU A 420 -23.88 3.56 9.88
C GLU A 420 -22.61 2.87 9.32
N ALA A 421 -22.78 1.85 8.46
CA ALA A 421 -21.64 1.16 7.88
C ALA A 421 -20.89 2.04 6.89
N LEU A 422 -21.63 2.81 6.06
CA LEU A 422 -21.03 3.77 5.13
C LEU A 422 -20.39 4.96 5.86
N ALA A 423 -21.02 5.45 6.92
CA ALA A 423 -20.44 6.52 7.74
C ALA A 423 -19.12 6.07 8.39
N ARG A 424 -19.07 4.84 8.89
CA ARG A 424 -17.85 4.24 9.43
C ARG A 424 -16.77 4.09 8.36
N GLU A 425 -17.09 3.49 7.21
CA GLU A 425 -16.15 3.32 6.10
C GLU A 425 -15.56 4.67 5.66
N LYS A 426 -16.38 5.72 5.59
CA LYS A 426 -15.96 7.08 5.27
C LYS A 426 -14.92 7.60 6.29
N VAL A 427 -15.25 7.52 7.58
CA VAL A 427 -14.37 8.00 8.65
C VAL A 427 -13.05 7.21 8.67
N ASP A 428 -13.10 5.90 8.53
CA ASP A 428 -11.92 5.05 8.49
C ASP A 428 -11.00 5.43 7.33
N ARG A 429 -11.56 5.60 6.12
CA ARG A 429 -10.79 5.98 4.92
C ARG A 429 -10.16 7.37 5.04
N GLU A 430 -10.90 8.33 5.56
CA GLU A 430 -10.40 9.69 5.78
C GLU A 430 -9.28 9.71 6.82
N ALA A 431 -9.43 8.96 7.91
CA ALA A 431 -8.41 8.83 8.95
C ALA A 431 -7.12 8.19 8.42
N ASP A 432 -7.24 7.18 7.56
CA ASP A 432 -6.10 6.56 6.87
C ASP A 432 -5.33 7.58 6.03
N MET A 433 -6.04 8.35 5.21
CA MET A 433 -5.42 9.40 4.38
C MET A 433 -4.76 10.48 5.24
N ALA A 434 -5.41 10.88 6.34
CA ALA A 434 -4.88 11.88 7.25
C ALA A 434 -3.59 11.42 7.96
N THR A 435 -3.37 10.12 8.13
CA THR A 435 -2.14 9.58 8.71
C THR A 435 -0.89 10.07 7.97
N TYR A 436 -1.00 10.32 6.67
CA TYR A 436 0.12 10.78 5.84
C TYR A 436 0.36 12.30 5.88
N VAL A 437 -0.60 13.10 6.37
CA VAL A 437 -0.52 14.56 6.26
C VAL A 437 -0.77 15.31 7.56
N ALA A 438 -1.56 14.76 8.50
CA ALA A 438 -2.00 15.50 9.68
C ALA A 438 -0.85 15.99 10.56
N GLY A 439 0.18 15.17 10.76
CA GLY A 439 1.37 15.55 11.54
C GLY A 439 2.16 16.67 10.90
N ALA A 440 2.36 16.62 9.57
CA ALA A 440 3.07 17.67 8.84
C ALA A 440 2.28 18.98 8.85
N VAL A 441 0.96 18.92 8.62
CA VAL A 441 0.08 20.10 8.68
C VAL A 441 0.07 20.73 10.08
N ALA A 442 -0.02 19.92 11.13
CA ALA A 442 0.01 20.44 12.51
C ALA A 442 1.35 21.13 12.83
N GLY A 443 2.46 20.58 12.37
CA GLY A 443 3.80 21.15 12.55
C GLY A 443 4.00 22.45 11.77
N GLU A 444 3.59 22.47 10.50
CA GLU A 444 3.75 23.64 9.61
C GLU A 444 2.87 24.82 10.03
N LEU A 445 1.60 24.57 10.34
CA LEU A 445 0.67 25.62 10.74
C LEU A 445 0.91 26.13 12.16
N ALA A 446 1.59 25.37 13.02
CA ALA A 446 1.91 25.71 14.40
C ALA A 446 0.71 26.33 15.16
N LEU A 447 -0.48 25.72 15.00
CA LEU A 447 -1.73 26.19 15.58
C LEU A 447 -1.69 26.09 17.10
N THR A 448 -1.97 27.20 17.79
CA THR A 448 -1.96 27.33 19.26
C THR A 448 -3.32 27.78 19.78
N GLY A 449 -3.52 27.69 21.09
CA GLY A 449 -4.78 28.14 21.72
C GLY A 449 -5.96 27.24 21.41
N SER A 450 -7.13 27.83 21.18
CA SER A 450 -8.38 27.10 20.88
C SER A 450 -8.61 26.98 19.38
N VAL A 451 -8.63 25.77 18.86
CA VAL A 451 -8.75 25.48 17.42
C VAL A 451 -10.02 24.71 17.14
N ALA A 452 -10.85 25.17 16.22
CA ALA A 452 -11.92 24.34 15.66
C ALA A 452 -11.36 23.57 14.44
N VAL A 453 -11.53 22.24 14.41
CA VAL A 453 -11.11 21.38 13.30
C VAL A 453 -12.36 20.81 12.65
N VAL A 454 -12.59 21.13 11.40
CA VAL A 454 -13.86 20.90 10.70
C VAL A 454 -13.61 20.15 9.40
N GLY A 455 -14.32 19.06 9.18
CA GLY A 455 -14.29 18.33 7.92
C GLY A 455 -13.72 16.91 8.03
N PRO A 456 -13.30 16.33 6.88
CA PRO A 456 -12.77 14.98 6.83
C PRO A 456 -11.60 14.77 7.79
N ALA A 457 -11.59 13.62 8.47
CA ALA A 457 -10.53 13.24 9.41
C ALA A 457 -10.20 14.28 10.51
N ALA A 458 -11.13 15.19 10.82
CA ALA A 458 -10.91 16.26 11.80
C ALA A 458 -10.37 15.74 13.15
N GLY A 459 -10.74 14.52 13.55
CA GLY A 459 -10.22 13.85 14.76
C GLY A 459 -8.71 13.59 14.71
N ALA A 460 -8.19 13.17 13.56
CA ALA A 460 -6.76 12.92 13.35
C ALA A 460 -5.96 14.23 13.44
N PHE A 461 -6.42 15.27 12.75
CA PHE A 461 -5.78 16.59 12.81
C PHE A 461 -5.81 17.18 14.21
N ALA A 462 -6.94 17.08 14.92
CA ALA A 462 -7.06 17.55 16.31
C ALA A 462 -6.08 16.84 17.25
N ALA A 463 -5.90 15.53 17.07
CA ALA A 463 -4.93 14.75 17.84
C ALA A 463 -3.50 15.24 17.58
N GLU A 464 -3.14 15.48 16.31
CA GLU A 464 -1.80 15.95 15.94
C GLU A 464 -1.53 17.39 16.39
N ILE A 465 -2.50 18.31 16.27
CA ILE A 465 -2.38 19.69 16.78
C ILE A 465 -2.10 19.69 18.28
N THR A 466 -2.89 18.94 19.04
CA THR A 466 -2.71 18.86 20.51
C THR A 466 -1.47 18.06 20.93
N ARG A 467 -0.92 17.24 20.07
CA ARG A 467 0.38 16.59 20.25
C ARG A 467 1.53 17.56 20.01
N ALA A 468 1.44 18.37 18.95
CA ALA A 468 2.46 19.33 18.57
C ALA A 468 2.58 20.49 19.58
N ASP A 469 1.46 21.00 20.10
CA ASP A 469 1.43 22.03 21.13
C ASP A 469 0.62 21.57 22.38
N LYS A 470 1.28 21.59 23.54
CA LYS A 470 0.68 21.16 24.83
C LYS A 470 -0.38 22.12 25.36
N GLU A 471 -0.37 23.38 24.94
CA GLU A 471 -1.36 24.39 25.33
C GLU A 471 -2.56 24.43 24.38
N ALA A 472 -2.43 23.85 23.18
CA ALA A 472 -3.50 23.81 22.20
C ALA A 472 -4.69 22.95 22.68
N ARG A 473 -5.90 23.43 22.40
CA ARG A 473 -7.18 22.73 22.60
C ARG A 473 -7.91 22.67 21.28
N ALA A 474 -8.44 21.52 20.94
CA ALA A 474 -9.13 21.31 19.68
C ALA A 474 -10.59 20.92 19.91
N THR A 475 -11.49 21.51 19.11
CA THR A 475 -12.88 21.09 19.00
C THR A 475 -13.09 20.50 17.62
N VAL A 476 -13.32 19.20 17.54
CA VAL A 476 -13.66 18.48 16.31
C VAL A 476 -15.12 18.73 15.98
N VAL A 477 -15.38 19.24 14.78
CA VAL A 477 -16.75 19.48 14.31
C VAL A 477 -17.03 18.53 13.13
N ALA A 478 -18.02 17.67 13.27
CA ALA A 478 -18.39 16.67 12.29
C ALA A 478 -19.89 16.36 12.32
N ALA A 479 -20.37 15.63 11.31
CA ALA A 479 -21.74 15.18 11.27
C ALA A 479 -22.03 14.22 12.45
N PRO A 480 -23.23 14.24 13.04
CA PRO A 480 -23.60 13.32 14.11
C PRO A 480 -23.36 11.85 13.78
N SER A 481 -23.58 11.44 12.55
CA SER A 481 -23.33 10.09 12.02
C SER A 481 -21.85 9.67 12.05
N GLU A 482 -20.93 10.63 12.04
CA GLU A 482 -19.48 10.40 11.96
C GLU A 482 -18.79 10.51 13.34
N ILE A 483 -19.33 11.29 14.28
CA ILE A 483 -18.68 11.62 15.57
C ILE A 483 -18.31 10.38 16.38
N GLU A 484 -19.20 9.41 16.49
CA GLU A 484 -18.95 8.19 17.29
C GLU A 484 -17.77 7.39 16.72
N HIS A 485 -17.70 7.30 15.40
CA HIS A 485 -16.61 6.59 14.70
C HIS A 485 -15.29 7.36 14.80
N MET A 486 -15.32 8.69 14.65
CA MET A 486 -14.13 9.52 14.86
C MET A 486 -13.59 9.41 16.30
N ARG A 487 -14.48 9.37 17.30
CA ARG A 487 -14.09 9.17 18.70
C ARG A 487 -13.48 7.79 18.98
N ALA A 488 -13.93 6.78 18.27
CA ALA A 488 -13.35 5.43 18.38
C ALA A 488 -11.90 5.38 17.89
N LEU A 489 -11.59 6.14 16.84
CA LEU A 489 -10.22 6.24 16.28
C LEU A 489 -9.34 7.23 17.06
N HIS A 490 -9.90 8.38 17.46
CA HIS A 490 -9.21 9.47 18.15
C HIS A 490 -10.03 9.87 19.37
N PRO A 491 -9.83 9.24 20.55
CA PRO A 491 -10.63 9.50 21.74
C PRO A 491 -10.60 10.96 22.18
N ALA A 492 -11.74 11.42 22.72
CA ALA A 492 -11.79 12.71 23.41
C ALA A 492 -10.81 12.72 24.58
N THR A 493 -10.20 13.87 24.83
CA THR A 493 -9.27 14.08 25.94
C THR A 493 -9.65 15.36 26.69
N ASP A 494 -8.89 15.76 27.69
CA ASP A 494 -9.02 17.06 28.32
C ASP A 494 -8.73 18.25 27.38
N ARG A 495 -8.15 17.97 26.20
CA ARG A 495 -7.79 18.96 25.19
C ARG A 495 -8.44 18.75 23.82
N VAL A 496 -9.13 17.64 23.61
CA VAL A 496 -9.88 17.34 22.37
C VAL A 496 -11.34 17.05 22.71
N GLU A 497 -12.23 17.88 22.24
CA GLU A 497 -13.68 17.71 22.38
C GLU A 497 -14.36 17.55 21.00
N TYR A 498 -15.58 17.02 21.00
CA TYR A 498 -16.37 16.77 19.78
C TYR A 498 -17.70 17.50 19.86
N ALA A 499 -18.05 18.20 18.79
CA ALA A 499 -19.30 18.91 18.63
C ALA A 499 -19.97 18.56 17.30
N PRO A 500 -21.30 18.36 17.25
CA PRO A 500 -22.00 18.17 16.00
C PRO A 500 -22.02 19.47 15.18
N GLY A 501 -21.80 19.36 13.86
CA GLY A 501 -21.81 20.49 12.96
C GLY A 501 -21.50 20.10 11.52
N SER A 502 -21.44 21.09 10.67
CA SER A 502 -21.14 20.97 9.24
C SER A 502 -20.13 22.04 8.83
N PRO A 503 -19.30 21.80 7.81
CA PRO A 503 -18.44 22.85 7.24
C PRO A 503 -19.19 24.11 6.81
N LEU A 504 -20.45 23.98 6.41
CA LEU A 504 -21.29 25.08 5.94
C LEU A 504 -22.20 25.69 7.02
N GLY A 505 -22.19 25.15 8.23
CA GLY A 505 -23.12 25.57 9.28
C GLY A 505 -22.50 26.50 10.31
N PRO A 506 -23.32 27.27 11.04
CA PRO A 506 -22.84 27.98 12.23
C PRO A 506 -22.36 26.93 13.24
N HIS A 507 -21.08 26.99 13.58
CA HIS A 507 -20.52 26.08 14.58
C HIS A 507 -20.90 26.53 15.99
N ALA A 508 -21.49 25.64 16.78
CA ALA A 508 -21.79 25.89 18.20
C ALA A 508 -20.52 25.98 19.09
N THR A 509 -19.37 26.24 18.50
CA THR A 509 -18.07 26.16 19.16
C THR A 509 -17.65 27.48 19.84
N GLY A 510 -18.39 28.57 19.66
CA GLY A 510 -18.01 29.90 20.16
C GLY A 510 -16.80 30.49 19.42
N GLU A 511 -16.24 31.58 19.97
CA GLU A 511 -15.01 32.17 19.42
C GLU A 511 -13.83 31.22 19.58
N ARG A 512 -13.04 31.07 18.52
CA ARG A 512 -11.81 30.24 18.45
C ARG A 512 -10.65 31.10 17.96
N ASP A 513 -9.44 30.76 18.40
CA ASP A 513 -8.24 31.44 17.93
C ASP A 513 -7.93 31.07 16.47
N ALA A 514 -8.32 29.84 16.05
CA ALA A 514 -8.18 29.38 14.67
C ALA A 514 -9.29 28.37 14.28
N VAL A 515 -9.55 28.30 12.98
CA VAL A 515 -10.39 27.27 12.37
C VAL A 515 -9.57 26.58 11.29
N LEU A 516 -9.43 25.25 11.40
CA LEU A 516 -8.82 24.41 10.37
C LEU A 516 -9.91 23.66 9.63
N LEU A 517 -10.07 23.98 8.34
CA LEU A 517 -10.90 23.19 7.43
C LEU A 517 -10.00 22.14 6.78
N THR A 518 -10.29 20.86 7.04
CA THR A 518 -9.48 19.74 6.55
C THR A 518 -9.89 19.26 5.16
N GLY A 519 -10.75 19.98 4.46
CA GLY A 519 -11.37 19.66 3.19
C GLY A 519 -12.87 19.47 3.33
N GLY A 520 -13.50 18.84 2.32
CA GLY A 520 -14.93 18.52 2.31
C GLY A 520 -15.80 19.59 1.68
N LEU A 521 -15.31 20.80 1.43
CA LEU A 521 -16.07 21.85 0.72
C LEU A 521 -16.36 21.44 -0.73
N GLU A 522 -15.47 20.69 -1.35
CA GLU A 522 -15.61 20.11 -2.69
C GLU A 522 -16.79 19.14 -2.83
N THR A 523 -17.34 18.67 -1.72
CA THR A 523 -18.52 17.80 -1.70
C THR A 523 -19.84 18.56 -1.77
N TYR A 524 -19.78 19.89 -1.70
CA TYR A 524 -20.96 20.77 -1.78
C TYR A 524 -21.01 21.49 -3.13
N PRO A 525 -22.21 21.90 -3.60
CA PRO A 525 -22.33 22.76 -4.77
C PRO A 525 -21.51 24.06 -4.60
N ASP A 526 -20.89 24.55 -5.66
CA ASP A 526 -20.05 25.77 -5.63
C ASP A 526 -20.77 26.97 -5.00
N ALA A 527 -22.08 27.09 -5.24
CA ALA A 527 -22.87 28.16 -4.66
C ALA A 527 -22.97 28.10 -3.13
N ASP A 528 -22.96 26.89 -2.55
CA ASP A 528 -23.04 26.67 -1.11
C ASP A 528 -21.65 26.77 -0.47
N ALA A 529 -20.62 26.30 -1.18
CA ALA A 529 -19.24 26.33 -0.72
C ALA A 529 -18.62 27.74 -0.76
N ALA A 530 -19.18 28.68 -1.53
CA ALA A 530 -18.70 30.05 -1.65
C ALA A 530 -19.16 30.99 -0.51
N HIS A 531 -20.07 30.55 0.34
CA HIS A 531 -20.57 31.27 1.52
C HIS A 531 -19.93 30.79 2.82
#